data_bd71f55dff1499783dcd4524630eba9b
#
_entry.id   bd71f55dff1499783dcd4524630eba9b
#
_cell.length_a   1.000
_cell.length_b   1.000
_cell.length_c   1.000
_cell.angle_alpha   90.00
_cell.angle_beta   90.00
_cell.angle_gamma   90.00
#
_symmetry.space_group_name_H-M   'P 1'
#
loop_
_entity.id
_entity.type
_entity.pdbx_description
1 polymer ?
#
loop_
_entity_poly.entity_id
_entity_poly.type
_entity_poly.pdbx_seq_one_letter_code
_entity_poly.pdbx_strand_id
1 'polypeptide(L)'
;MKPKTEIILINISGDDKPGVTTALAEVLARYDAFILDIGQADIHHTLSLGILFKTDETKSGDILKDLLFKAYELDVNIRFSPISEEEYTSWVGLQGKNRYIITILGRCITARQIGEVTRIVAEQGLNIDAIQRLTGRIPLDESIRAPKSCIELSVRGTPKDKVGMQSSFMQLSSQLGIDISLQEDSIYRRCRRLICFDMDSTLIETEVIDELAMRAGVGDEVKAITESAMRGEIDFCESFTRRVSLLKGLDESVMKEIAESLPVTEGVDRLMQV
;
A
#
# COMPACT_ATOMS: atom_id res chain seq x y z
N MET A 1 29.41 36.31 -17.66
CA MET A 1 28.21 36.03 -16.85
C MET A 1 27.93 34.53 -16.98
N LYS A 2 27.65 33.83 -15.88
CA LYS A 2 27.14 32.46 -16.00
C LYS A 2 25.79 32.53 -16.71
N PRO A 3 25.51 31.66 -17.70
CA PRO A 3 24.20 31.62 -18.33
C PRO A 3 23.12 31.38 -17.24
N LYS A 4 22.03 32.13 -17.34
CA LYS A 4 20.90 31.97 -16.44
C LYS A 4 20.24 30.63 -16.71
N THR A 5 20.02 29.86 -15.66
CA THR A 5 19.41 28.51 -15.75
C THR A 5 17.91 28.63 -15.58
N GLU A 6 17.15 27.94 -16.40
CA GLU A 6 15.70 27.79 -16.24
C GLU A 6 15.35 26.38 -15.81
N ILE A 7 14.38 26.26 -14.90
CA ILE A 7 13.82 24.97 -14.44
C ILE A 7 12.39 24.90 -14.96
N ILE A 8 12.09 23.84 -15.68
CA ILE A 8 10.80 23.67 -16.37
C ILE A 8 10.23 22.29 -16.04
N LEU A 9 9.00 22.27 -15.54
CA LEU A 9 8.19 21.07 -15.42
C LEU A 9 7.33 20.93 -16.66
N ILE A 10 7.44 19.78 -17.32
CA ILE A 10 6.50 19.40 -18.38
C ILE A 10 5.57 18.30 -17.84
N ASN A 11 4.29 18.49 -18.09
CA ASN A 11 3.26 17.49 -17.83
C ASN A 11 2.67 17.04 -19.16
N ILE A 12 2.75 15.74 -19.42
CA ILE A 12 2.28 15.11 -20.64
C ILE A 12 1.12 14.17 -20.28
N SER A 13 0.06 14.22 -21.06
CA SER A 13 -1.09 13.31 -20.94
C SER A 13 -1.65 12.93 -22.28
N GLY A 14 -2.06 11.66 -22.41
CA GLY A 14 -2.61 11.12 -23.65
C GLY A 14 -2.70 9.62 -23.59
N ASP A 15 -2.91 8.98 -24.74
CA ASP A 15 -2.91 7.53 -24.85
C ASP A 15 -1.52 6.96 -24.57
N ASP A 16 -1.48 5.92 -23.74
CA ASP A 16 -0.22 5.20 -23.48
C ASP A 16 0.17 4.39 -24.73
N LYS A 17 1.29 4.80 -25.34
CA LYS A 17 1.86 4.17 -26.54
C LYS A 17 3.34 3.94 -26.33
N PRO A 18 3.88 2.79 -26.81
CA PRO A 18 5.32 2.57 -26.80
C PRO A 18 6.08 3.69 -27.50
N GLY A 19 7.12 4.21 -26.85
CA GLY A 19 8.02 5.20 -27.44
C GLY A 19 7.72 6.66 -27.08
N VAL A 20 6.60 6.98 -26.44
CA VAL A 20 6.28 8.38 -26.04
C VAL A 20 7.39 8.97 -25.17
N THR A 21 7.75 8.30 -24.09
CA THR A 21 8.82 8.76 -23.18
C THR A 21 10.17 8.85 -23.90
N THR A 22 10.50 7.90 -24.75
CA THR A 22 11.74 7.90 -25.56
C THR A 22 11.81 9.13 -26.45
N ALA A 23 10.77 9.39 -27.23
CA ALA A 23 10.73 10.47 -28.19
C ALA A 23 10.86 11.87 -27.51
N LEU A 24 10.25 12.05 -26.34
CA LEU A 24 10.38 13.28 -25.57
C LEU A 24 11.75 13.41 -24.92
N ALA A 25 12.31 12.33 -24.40
CA ALA A 25 13.67 12.31 -23.85
C ALA A 25 14.73 12.59 -24.92
N GLU A 26 14.57 12.10 -26.14
CA GLU A 26 15.45 12.41 -27.26
C GLU A 26 15.44 13.91 -27.64
N VAL A 27 14.30 14.57 -27.55
CA VAL A 27 14.24 16.02 -27.72
C VAL A 27 15.08 16.72 -26.67
N LEU A 28 14.91 16.39 -25.40
CA LEU A 28 15.67 16.96 -24.29
C LEU A 28 17.18 16.67 -24.41
N ALA A 29 17.54 15.46 -24.84
CA ALA A 29 18.93 15.04 -25.02
C ALA A 29 19.67 15.85 -26.11
N ARG A 30 19.00 16.27 -27.20
CA ARG A 30 19.60 17.11 -28.25
C ARG A 30 20.11 18.45 -27.73
N TYR A 31 19.55 18.93 -26.63
CA TYR A 31 19.89 20.20 -26.02
C TYR A 31 20.74 20.06 -24.74
N ASP A 32 21.16 18.84 -24.39
CA ASP A 32 21.86 18.52 -23.14
C ASP A 32 21.07 18.97 -21.89
N ALA A 33 19.74 18.92 -21.94
CA ALA A 33 18.90 19.28 -20.81
C ALA A 33 19.12 18.30 -19.64
N PHE A 34 19.27 18.82 -18.43
CA PHE A 34 19.53 18.02 -17.25
C PHE A 34 18.22 17.65 -16.56
N ILE A 35 17.90 16.38 -16.48
CA ILE A 35 16.70 15.89 -15.78
C ILE A 35 16.91 15.98 -14.27
N LEU A 36 16.00 16.68 -13.59
CA LEU A 36 15.98 16.84 -12.15
C LEU A 36 15.06 15.82 -11.48
N ASP A 37 13.93 15.50 -12.13
CA ASP A 37 12.98 14.48 -11.68
C ASP A 37 12.13 13.99 -12.85
N ILE A 38 11.63 12.75 -12.73
CA ILE A 38 10.74 12.14 -13.73
C ILE A 38 9.79 11.17 -13.04
N GLY A 39 8.51 11.23 -13.41
CA GLY A 39 7.49 10.34 -12.88
C GLY A 39 6.43 10.02 -13.94
N GLN A 40 6.03 8.77 -14.00
CA GLN A 40 5.01 8.28 -14.93
C GLN A 40 3.95 7.48 -14.18
N ALA A 41 2.70 7.66 -14.55
CA ALA A 41 1.57 6.86 -14.13
C ALA A 41 0.74 6.44 -15.34
N ASP A 42 0.21 5.20 -15.30
CA ASP A 42 -0.73 4.67 -16.29
C ASP A 42 -2.03 4.25 -15.61
N ILE A 43 -3.16 4.80 -16.07
CA ILE A 43 -4.50 4.39 -15.64
C ILE A 43 -5.37 4.23 -16.90
N HIS A 44 -5.83 3.02 -17.14
CA HIS A 44 -6.73 2.70 -18.25
C HIS A 44 -6.21 3.18 -19.63
N HIS A 45 -4.96 2.83 -19.95
CA HIS A 45 -4.29 3.24 -21.19
C HIS A 45 -4.08 4.76 -21.32
N THR A 46 -4.25 5.52 -20.24
CA THR A 46 -3.97 6.95 -20.23
C THR A 46 -2.65 7.19 -19.50
N LEU A 47 -1.67 7.67 -20.26
CA LEU A 47 -0.36 8.09 -19.76
C LEU A 47 -0.49 9.43 -19.05
N SER A 48 0.12 9.54 -17.88
CA SER A 48 0.47 10.82 -17.22
C SER A 48 1.96 10.80 -16.94
N LEU A 49 2.73 11.65 -17.61
CA LEU A 49 4.18 11.73 -17.49
C LEU A 49 4.58 13.15 -17.10
N GLY A 50 5.30 13.26 -15.98
CA GLY A 50 5.93 14.51 -15.55
C GLY A 50 7.44 14.43 -15.73
N ILE A 51 8.06 15.44 -16.32
CA ILE A 51 9.52 15.57 -16.39
C ILE A 51 9.90 16.98 -15.93
N LEU A 52 10.72 17.02 -14.88
CA LEU A 52 11.32 18.26 -14.40
C LEU A 52 12.76 18.32 -14.88
N PHE A 53 13.11 19.36 -15.62
CA PHE A 53 14.45 19.52 -16.14
C PHE A 53 14.97 20.95 -15.99
N LYS A 54 16.27 21.11 -16.00
CA LYS A 54 16.93 22.40 -16.09
C LYS A 54 17.70 22.54 -17.39
N THR A 55 17.72 23.75 -17.92
CA THR A 55 18.43 24.12 -19.15
C THR A 55 18.95 25.53 -19.08
N ASP A 56 19.76 25.92 -20.08
CA ASP A 56 20.18 27.29 -20.31
C ASP A 56 19.01 28.12 -20.86
N GLU A 57 18.81 29.35 -20.38
CA GLU A 57 17.76 30.26 -20.84
C GLU A 57 17.82 30.49 -22.38
N THR A 58 19.02 30.44 -22.97
CA THR A 58 19.19 30.61 -24.42
C THR A 58 18.65 29.45 -25.25
N LYS A 59 18.52 28.25 -24.65
CA LYS A 59 18.03 27.01 -25.31
C LYS A 59 16.58 26.71 -25.01
N SER A 60 16.01 27.30 -23.96
CA SER A 60 14.68 26.93 -23.45
C SER A 60 13.58 27.09 -24.51
N GLY A 61 13.59 28.18 -25.25
CA GLY A 61 12.62 28.47 -26.30
C GLY A 61 12.59 27.39 -27.41
N ASP A 62 13.77 26.95 -27.86
CA ASP A 62 13.89 25.93 -28.91
C ASP A 62 13.45 24.56 -28.36
N ILE A 63 13.81 24.24 -27.12
CA ILE A 63 13.37 23.01 -26.42
C ILE A 63 11.84 22.96 -26.35
N LEU A 64 11.20 24.03 -25.86
CA LEU A 64 9.73 24.07 -25.73
C LEU A 64 9.02 23.91 -27.08
N LYS A 65 9.56 24.58 -28.11
CA LYS A 65 9.06 24.47 -29.48
C LYS A 65 9.14 23.02 -30.01
N ASP A 66 10.32 22.40 -29.90
CA ASP A 66 10.55 21.04 -30.37
C ASP A 66 9.71 20.01 -29.59
N LEU A 67 9.55 20.19 -28.27
CA LEU A 67 8.68 19.36 -27.44
C LEU A 67 7.20 19.51 -27.85
N LEU A 68 6.75 20.72 -28.17
CA LEU A 68 5.39 20.98 -28.63
C LEU A 68 5.10 20.27 -29.95
N PHE A 69 6.03 20.37 -30.94
CA PHE A 69 5.89 19.65 -32.21
C PHE A 69 5.90 18.14 -32.01
N LYS A 70 6.79 17.63 -31.14
CA LYS A 70 6.86 16.21 -30.85
C LYS A 70 5.61 15.70 -30.16
N ALA A 71 5.04 16.45 -29.23
CA ALA A 71 3.77 16.11 -28.58
C ALA A 71 2.61 16.07 -29.59
N TYR A 72 2.56 16.99 -30.55
CA TYR A 72 1.60 16.98 -31.61
C TYR A 72 1.73 15.74 -32.52
N GLU A 73 2.96 15.37 -32.90
CA GLU A 73 3.22 14.16 -33.70
C GLU A 73 2.78 12.87 -32.97
N LEU A 74 2.93 12.84 -31.64
CA LEU A 74 2.58 11.70 -30.80
C LEU A 74 1.09 11.66 -30.40
N ASP A 75 0.35 12.72 -30.73
CA ASP A 75 -1.04 12.92 -30.32
C ASP A 75 -1.22 12.88 -28.78
N VAL A 76 -0.35 13.63 -28.08
CA VAL A 76 -0.40 13.81 -26.62
C VAL A 76 -0.50 15.29 -26.26
N ASN A 77 -1.14 15.58 -25.14
CA ASN A 77 -1.20 16.91 -24.60
C ASN A 77 0.07 17.19 -23.78
N ILE A 78 0.64 18.38 -23.96
CA ILE A 78 1.78 18.84 -23.17
C ILE A 78 1.48 20.18 -22.53
N ARG A 79 1.86 20.33 -21.27
CA ARG A 79 1.78 21.58 -20.51
C ARG A 79 3.15 21.91 -19.93
N PHE A 80 3.58 23.15 -20.10
CA PHE A 80 4.82 23.68 -19.55
C PHE A 80 4.54 24.53 -18.32
N SER A 81 5.33 24.34 -17.27
CA SER A 81 5.27 25.12 -16.04
C SER A 81 6.69 25.53 -15.64
N PRO A 82 7.05 26.80 -15.77
CA PRO A 82 8.33 27.29 -15.24
C PRO A 82 8.31 27.20 -13.70
N ILE A 83 9.42 26.78 -13.12
CA ILE A 83 9.62 26.63 -11.68
C ILE A 83 10.74 27.58 -11.27
N SER A 84 10.52 28.41 -10.25
CA SER A 84 11.57 29.23 -9.71
C SER A 84 12.62 28.44 -8.93
N GLU A 85 13.85 28.98 -8.83
CA GLU A 85 14.90 28.33 -8.01
C GLU A 85 14.49 28.22 -6.54
N GLU A 86 13.69 29.16 -6.04
CA GLU A 86 13.19 29.20 -4.67
C GLU A 86 12.16 28.06 -4.45
N GLU A 87 11.22 27.89 -5.37
CA GLU A 87 10.23 26.79 -5.33
C GLU A 87 10.93 25.44 -5.42
N TYR A 88 11.90 25.28 -6.31
CA TYR A 88 12.67 24.05 -6.45
C TYR A 88 13.46 23.74 -5.17
N THR A 89 14.17 24.73 -4.61
CA THR A 89 14.96 24.57 -3.38
C THR A 89 14.06 24.21 -2.20
N SER A 90 12.91 24.87 -2.09
CA SER A 90 11.90 24.55 -1.06
C SER A 90 11.40 23.13 -1.21
N TRP A 91 11.11 22.68 -2.43
CA TRP A 91 10.66 21.32 -2.71
C TRP A 91 11.74 20.26 -2.38
N VAL A 92 13.00 20.51 -2.75
CA VAL A 92 14.14 19.65 -2.38
C VAL A 92 14.31 19.60 -0.86
N GLY A 93 14.12 20.71 -0.15
CA GLY A 93 14.16 20.77 1.31
C GLY A 93 13.08 19.93 2.02
N LEU A 94 12.06 19.44 1.29
CA LEU A 94 11.09 18.48 1.81
C LEU A 94 11.61 17.03 1.79
N GLN A 95 12.76 16.77 1.16
CA GLN A 95 13.40 15.47 1.20
C GLN A 95 13.88 15.16 2.63
N GLY A 96 13.87 13.86 2.98
CA GLY A 96 14.30 13.42 4.33
C GLY A 96 13.23 13.55 5.42
N LYS A 97 12.01 14.01 5.12
CA LYS A 97 10.89 13.90 6.04
C LYS A 97 10.46 12.45 6.21
N ASN A 98 9.88 12.15 7.38
CA ASN A 98 9.34 10.83 7.65
C ASN A 98 8.34 10.41 6.57
N ARG A 99 8.44 9.16 6.16
CA ARG A 99 7.52 8.54 5.20
C ARG A 99 6.78 7.39 5.87
N TYR A 100 5.53 7.25 5.49
CA TYR A 100 4.67 6.16 5.93
C TYR A 100 4.00 5.53 4.72
N ILE A 101 3.74 4.25 4.87
CA ILE A 101 2.93 3.49 3.92
C ILE A 101 1.63 3.12 4.62
N ILE A 102 0.52 3.51 4.02
CA ILE A 102 -0.82 3.12 4.43
C ILE A 102 -1.32 2.11 3.41
N THR A 103 -1.62 0.91 3.86
CA THR A 103 -2.17 -0.15 3.01
C THR A 103 -3.63 -0.38 3.39
N ILE A 104 -4.51 -0.32 2.40
CA ILE A 104 -5.94 -0.58 2.53
C ILE A 104 -6.25 -1.91 1.85
N LEU A 105 -6.82 -2.84 2.60
CA LEU A 105 -7.23 -4.16 2.12
C LEU A 105 -8.75 -4.31 2.26
N GLY A 106 -9.38 -4.90 1.26
CA GLY A 106 -10.82 -5.18 1.31
C GLY A 106 -11.29 -6.02 0.13
N ARG A 107 -12.53 -6.51 0.20
CA ARG A 107 -13.14 -7.24 -0.93
C ARG A 107 -13.33 -6.31 -2.14
N CYS A 108 -13.86 -5.13 -1.91
CA CYS A 108 -13.87 -4.02 -2.87
C CYS A 108 -13.55 -2.74 -2.12
N ILE A 109 -12.89 -1.81 -2.78
CA ILE A 109 -12.56 -0.51 -2.19
C ILE A 109 -13.42 0.56 -2.87
N THR A 110 -14.19 1.27 -2.08
CA THR A 110 -15.13 2.31 -2.51
C THR A 110 -14.52 3.69 -2.37
N ALA A 111 -15.08 4.67 -3.08
CA ALA A 111 -14.70 6.08 -2.95
C ALA A 111 -14.87 6.59 -1.50
N ARG A 112 -15.90 6.12 -0.77
CA ARG A 112 -16.10 6.47 0.63
C ARG A 112 -14.93 6.02 1.50
N GLN A 113 -14.47 4.78 1.34
CA GLN A 113 -13.34 4.23 2.11
C GLN A 113 -12.05 5.02 1.84
N ILE A 114 -11.75 5.31 0.57
CA ILE A 114 -10.60 6.16 0.22
C ILE A 114 -10.75 7.56 0.81
N GLY A 115 -11.93 8.18 0.68
CA GLY A 115 -12.19 9.52 1.21
C GLY A 115 -11.98 9.62 2.72
N GLU A 116 -12.48 8.66 3.49
CA GLU A 116 -12.29 8.65 4.95
C GLU A 116 -10.84 8.44 5.36
N VAL A 117 -10.11 7.51 4.70
CA VAL A 117 -8.69 7.30 4.98
C VAL A 117 -7.87 8.55 4.65
N THR A 118 -8.09 9.15 3.49
CA THR A 118 -7.35 10.35 3.07
C THR A 118 -7.71 11.58 3.91
N ARG A 119 -8.94 11.67 4.45
CA ARG A 119 -9.33 12.69 5.40
C ARG A 119 -8.52 12.59 6.69
N ILE A 120 -8.38 11.40 7.29
CA ILE A 120 -7.55 11.19 8.47
C ILE A 120 -6.10 11.62 8.19
N VAL A 121 -5.55 11.24 7.04
CA VAL A 121 -4.19 11.63 6.62
C VAL A 121 -4.03 13.15 6.56
N ALA A 122 -5.00 13.85 5.95
CA ALA A 122 -4.99 15.31 5.81
C ALA A 122 -5.11 16.03 7.17
N GLU A 123 -5.98 15.54 8.06
CA GLU A 123 -6.15 16.08 9.43
C GLU A 123 -4.85 16.00 10.25
N GLN A 124 -4.05 14.96 10.01
CA GLN A 124 -2.72 14.80 10.60
C GLN A 124 -1.63 15.69 9.97
N GLY A 125 -1.97 16.45 8.93
CA GLY A 125 -1.05 17.34 8.22
C GLY A 125 -0.04 16.59 7.33
N LEU A 126 -0.37 15.37 6.93
CA LEU A 126 0.44 14.54 6.06
C LEU A 126 0.06 14.77 4.59
N ASN A 127 1.05 14.67 3.69
CA ASN A 127 0.85 14.72 2.25
C ASN A 127 0.87 13.30 1.65
N ILE A 128 -0.02 13.04 0.72
CA ILE A 128 -0.02 11.80 -0.06
C ILE A 128 0.82 12.04 -1.31
N ASP A 129 1.94 11.33 -1.44
CA ASP A 129 2.86 11.47 -2.57
C ASP A 129 2.49 10.53 -3.72
N ALA A 130 1.96 9.35 -3.41
CA ALA A 130 1.53 8.37 -4.41
C ALA A 130 0.38 7.51 -3.89
N ILE A 131 -0.48 7.08 -4.80
CA ILE A 131 -1.51 6.07 -4.56
C ILE A 131 -1.35 4.99 -5.62
N GLN A 132 -1.20 3.75 -5.20
CA GLN A 132 -1.00 2.63 -6.09
C GLN A 132 -1.92 1.45 -5.74
N ARG A 133 -2.57 0.89 -6.75
CA ARG A 133 -3.27 -0.39 -6.60
C ARG A 133 -2.26 -1.53 -6.72
N LEU A 134 -2.18 -2.41 -5.71
CA LEU A 134 -1.27 -3.56 -5.68
C LEU A 134 -1.91 -4.84 -6.23
N THR A 135 -3.24 -4.90 -6.27
CA THR A 135 -3.98 -6.05 -6.84
C THR A 135 -4.30 -5.83 -8.31
N GLY A 136 -4.53 -6.91 -9.03
CA GLY A 136 -5.00 -6.88 -10.41
C GLY A 136 -6.28 -6.06 -10.60
N ARG A 137 -6.56 -5.68 -11.84
CA ARG A 137 -7.80 -4.97 -12.22
C ARG A 137 -9.00 -5.88 -11.98
N ILE A 138 -10.11 -5.31 -11.52
CA ILE A 138 -11.35 -6.06 -11.25
C ILE A 138 -12.13 -6.17 -12.56
N PRO A 139 -12.41 -7.38 -13.07
CA PRO A 139 -13.33 -7.57 -14.18
C PRO A 139 -14.73 -7.13 -13.78
N LEU A 140 -15.49 -6.62 -14.76
CA LEU A 140 -16.89 -6.25 -14.54
C LEU A 140 -17.86 -7.45 -14.55
N ASP A 141 -17.33 -8.65 -14.85
CA ASP A 141 -18.10 -9.89 -14.83
C ASP A 141 -18.33 -10.34 -13.39
N GLU A 142 -19.59 -10.45 -13.00
CA GLU A 142 -20.02 -10.87 -11.66
C GLU A 142 -19.71 -12.35 -11.35
N SER A 143 -19.28 -13.14 -12.33
CA SER A 143 -18.91 -14.56 -12.15
C SER A 143 -17.67 -14.77 -11.26
N ILE A 144 -16.87 -13.73 -11.05
CA ILE A 144 -15.66 -13.82 -10.23
C ILE A 144 -16.02 -13.68 -8.75
N ARG A 145 -15.98 -14.82 -8.07
CA ARG A 145 -16.20 -14.91 -6.62
C ARG A 145 -15.14 -14.12 -5.86
N ALA A 146 -15.61 -13.16 -5.04
CA ALA A 146 -14.85 -12.42 -4.05
C ALA A 146 -13.61 -11.66 -4.60
N PRO A 147 -13.80 -10.52 -5.29
CA PRO A 147 -12.68 -9.67 -5.67
C PRO A 147 -11.91 -9.24 -4.42
N LYS A 148 -10.58 -9.22 -4.53
CA LYS A 148 -9.69 -8.68 -3.49
C LYS A 148 -9.09 -7.39 -3.99
N SER A 149 -9.04 -6.39 -3.14
CA SER A 149 -8.49 -5.08 -3.46
C SER A 149 -7.46 -4.67 -2.42
N CYS A 150 -6.28 -4.29 -2.89
CA CYS A 150 -5.23 -3.72 -2.08
C CYS A 150 -4.78 -2.41 -2.72
N ILE A 151 -4.83 -1.33 -1.94
CA ILE A 151 -4.33 0.00 -2.34
C ILE A 151 -3.28 0.44 -1.33
N GLU A 152 -2.15 0.91 -1.84
CA GLU A 152 -1.08 1.50 -1.05
C GLU A 152 -1.03 3.01 -1.27
N LEU A 153 -0.95 3.76 -0.19
CA LEU A 153 -0.69 5.20 -0.19
C LEU A 153 0.70 5.45 0.40
N SER A 154 1.55 6.11 -0.35
CA SER A 154 2.82 6.64 0.15
C SER A 154 2.57 8.04 0.71
N VAL A 155 2.89 8.24 1.98
CA VAL A 155 2.55 9.44 2.74
C VAL A 155 3.80 10.04 3.36
N ARG A 156 3.93 11.37 3.32
CA ARG A 156 5.08 12.10 3.83
C ARG A 156 4.69 13.13 4.86
N GLY A 157 5.54 13.28 5.88
CA GLY A 157 5.41 14.29 6.93
C GLY A 157 5.53 13.69 8.33
N THR A 158 5.27 14.51 9.34
CA THR A 158 5.21 14.08 10.73
C THR A 158 3.77 14.23 11.21
N PRO A 159 3.10 13.14 11.57
CA PRO A 159 1.72 13.22 12.04
C PRO A 159 1.65 14.03 13.33
N LYS A 160 0.59 14.83 13.51
CA LYS A 160 0.34 15.61 14.71
C LYS A 160 0.14 14.70 15.93
N ASP A 161 -0.58 13.60 15.72
CA ASP A 161 -0.85 12.58 16.73
C ASP A 161 -0.86 11.18 16.07
N LYS A 162 0.29 10.48 16.14
CA LYS A 162 0.43 9.14 15.53
C LYS A 162 -0.48 8.10 16.20
N VAL A 163 -0.64 8.17 17.52
CA VAL A 163 -1.45 7.21 18.27
C VAL A 163 -2.93 7.41 17.96
N GLY A 164 -3.39 8.66 17.98
CA GLY A 164 -4.76 9.01 17.60
C GLY A 164 -5.07 8.65 16.17
N MET A 165 -4.11 8.82 15.23
CA MET A 165 -4.26 8.39 13.84
C MET A 165 -4.44 6.88 13.72
N GLN A 166 -3.64 6.08 14.44
CA GLN A 166 -3.78 4.62 14.47
C GLN A 166 -5.15 4.20 15.04
N SER A 167 -5.57 4.81 16.13
CA SER A 167 -6.90 4.55 16.73
C SER A 167 -8.02 4.88 15.76
N SER A 168 -7.92 5.99 15.03
CA SER A 168 -8.89 6.38 14.00
C SER A 168 -8.95 5.36 12.86
N PHE A 169 -7.80 4.84 12.40
CA PHE A 169 -7.77 3.78 11.40
C PHE A 169 -8.40 2.47 11.90
N MET A 170 -8.17 2.09 13.15
CA MET A 170 -8.81 0.90 13.74
C MET A 170 -10.33 1.02 13.79
N GLN A 171 -10.84 2.18 14.23
CA GLN A 171 -12.29 2.45 14.24
C GLN A 171 -12.87 2.42 12.83
N LEU A 172 -12.18 3.05 11.88
CA LEU A 172 -12.60 3.09 10.48
C LEU A 172 -12.61 1.69 9.85
N SER A 173 -11.61 0.86 10.14
CA SER A 173 -11.54 -0.54 9.70
C SER A 173 -12.79 -1.31 10.12
N SER A 174 -13.15 -1.23 11.41
CA SER A 174 -14.33 -1.89 11.95
C SER A 174 -15.64 -1.38 11.33
N GLN A 175 -15.74 -0.05 11.10
CA GLN A 175 -16.97 0.57 10.57
C GLN A 175 -17.20 0.27 9.09
N LEU A 176 -16.15 0.17 8.31
CA LEU A 176 -16.20 0.05 6.85
C LEU A 176 -15.87 -1.36 6.32
N GLY A 177 -15.55 -2.30 7.19
CA GLY A 177 -15.23 -3.69 6.81
C GLY A 177 -14.01 -3.78 5.90
N ILE A 178 -12.97 -3.01 6.20
CA ILE A 178 -11.68 -3.01 5.51
C ILE A 178 -10.54 -3.11 6.53
N ASP A 179 -9.40 -3.62 6.11
CA ASP A 179 -8.18 -3.59 6.91
C ASP A 179 -7.31 -2.40 6.51
N ILE A 180 -6.78 -1.69 7.50
CA ILE A 180 -5.89 -0.55 7.28
C ILE A 180 -4.60 -0.78 8.07
N SER A 181 -3.47 -0.80 7.36
CA SER A 181 -2.14 -0.91 7.96
C SER A 181 -1.38 0.40 7.81
N LEU A 182 -0.72 0.85 8.87
CA LEU A 182 0.20 2.00 8.88
C LEU A 182 1.60 1.53 9.22
N GLN A 183 2.55 1.74 8.31
CA GLN A 183 3.95 1.35 8.47
C GLN A 183 4.87 2.55 8.21
N GLU A 184 5.98 2.64 8.93
CA GLU A 184 7.06 3.56 8.56
C GLU A 184 7.80 3.03 7.33
N ASP A 185 8.00 3.88 6.32
CA ASP A 185 8.80 3.52 5.14
C ASP A 185 10.28 3.70 5.45
N SER A 186 10.85 2.71 6.12
CA SER A 186 12.26 2.66 6.49
C SER A 186 13.02 1.68 5.61
N ILE A 187 14.36 1.75 5.63
CA ILE A 187 15.22 0.81 4.93
C ILE A 187 14.93 -0.64 5.35
N TYR A 188 14.57 -0.86 6.62
CA TYR A 188 14.27 -2.19 7.14
C TYR A 188 12.99 -2.80 6.55
N ARG A 189 12.04 -1.98 6.05
CA ARG A 189 10.82 -2.49 5.39
C ARG A 189 11.16 -3.31 4.14
N ARG A 190 12.18 -2.91 3.40
CA ARG A 190 12.58 -3.53 2.12
C ARG A 190 13.59 -4.66 2.25
N CYS A 191 14.20 -4.79 3.42
CA CYS A 191 15.29 -5.75 3.68
C CYS A 191 14.88 -6.90 4.60
N ARG A 192 13.60 -7.16 4.78
CA ARG A 192 13.10 -8.26 5.62
C ARG A 192 13.44 -9.60 4.98
N ARG A 193 13.99 -10.52 5.79
CA ARG A 193 14.38 -11.87 5.38
C ARG A 193 13.71 -12.96 6.20
N LEU A 194 12.98 -12.59 7.24
CA LEU A 194 12.25 -13.50 8.10
C LEU A 194 10.80 -13.04 8.19
N ILE A 195 9.90 -13.96 7.96
CA ILE A 195 8.47 -13.79 8.14
C ILE A 195 8.04 -14.80 9.18
N CYS A 196 7.40 -14.34 10.25
CA CYS A 196 6.79 -15.19 11.26
C CYS A 196 5.28 -15.03 11.16
N PHE A 197 4.58 -16.15 11.14
CA PHE A 197 3.12 -16.19 11.13
C PHE A 197 2.63 -16.76 12.47
N ASP A 198 1.56 -16.19 12.97
CA ASP A 198 0.71 -16.86 13.93
C ASP A 198 -0.05 -17.99 13.22
N MET A 199 -0.38 -19.06 13.93
CA MET A 199 -1.03 -20.21 13.31
C MET A 199 -2.55 -20.13 13.44
N ASP A 200 -3.03 -20.08 14.68
CA ASP A 200 -4.46 -20.13 14.99
C ASP A 200 -5.16 -18.85 14.51
N SER A 201 -6.28 -18.98 13.84
CA SER A 201 -7.04 -17.85 13.26
C SER A 201 -6.23 -16.98 12.27
N THR A 202 -5.03 -17.42 11.88
CA THR A 202 -4.13 -16.72 10.94
C THR A 202 -3.76 -17.61 9.75
N LEU A 203 -2.93 -18.64 9.91
CA LEU A 203 -2.65 -19.63 8.86
C LEU A 203 -3.76 -20.65 8.67
N ILE A 204 -4.52 -20.90 9.72
CA ILE A 204 -5.71 -21.73 9.73
C ILE A 204 -6.91 -20.91 10.21
N GLU A 205 -8.12 -21.30 9.79
CA GLU A 205 -9.36 -20.57 10.11
C GLU A 205 -9.93 -20.91 11.50
N THR A 206 -9.28 -21.80 12.25
CA THR A 206 -9.75 -22.31 13.54
C THR A 206 -8.68 -22.22 14.62
N GLU A 207 -9.09 -22.42 15.85
CA GLU A 207 -8.21 -22.58 17.02
C GLU A 207 -7.98 -24.09 17.25
N VAL A 208 -6.73 -24.56 17.22
CA VAL A 208 -6.41 -26.00 17.37
C VAL A 208 -6.90 -26.54 18.71
N ILE A 209 -6.83 -25.74 19.77
CA ILE A 209 -7.30 -26.18 21.10
C ILE A 209 -8.81 -26.44 21.13
N ASP A 210 -9.59 -25.69 20.37
CA ASP A 210 -11.04 -25.89 20.26
C ASP A 210 -11.37 -27.17 19.48
N GLU A 211 -10.62 -27.48 18.42
CA GLU A 211 -10.74 -28.73 17.69
C GLU A 211 -10.42 -29.96 18.57
N LEU A 212 -9.35 -29.86 19.38
CA LEU A 212 -8.99 -30.89 20.36
C LEU A 212 -10.09 -31.07 21.41
N ALA A 213 -10.63 -29.96 21.91
CA ALA A 213 -11.69 -29.97 22.92
C ALA A 213 -12.98 -30.61 22.40
N MET A 214 -13.35 -30.32 21.15
CA MET A 214 -14.50 -30.99 20.52
C MET A 214 -14.32 -32.52 20.42
N ARG A 215 -13.11 -32.97 20.03
CA ARG A 215 -12.81 -34.41 19.95
C ARG A 215 -12.74 -35.06 21.32
N ALA A 216 -12.33 -34.32 22.35
CA ALA A 216 -12.35 -34.79 23.75
C ALA A 216 -13.75 -34.73 24.39
N GLY A 217 -14.76 -34.15 23.74
CA GLY A 217 -16.10 -33.96 24.29
C GLY A 217 -16.20 -32.88 25.37
N VAL A 218 -15.23 -31.94 25.45
CA VAL A 218 -15.13 -30.89 26.47
C VAL A 218 -15.17 -29.50 25.84
N GLY A 219 -15.71 -29.35 24.62
CA GLY A 219 -15.73 -28.11 23.86
C GLY A 219 -16.38 -26.94 24.60
N ASP A 220 -17.56 -27.17 25.22
CA ASP A 220 -18.29 -26.13 25.93
C ASP A 220 -17.51 -25.63 27.17
N GLU A 221 -16.81 -26.53 27.86
CA GLU A 221 -16.01 -26.20 29.04
C GLU A 221 -14.79 -25.35 28.64
N VAL A 222 -14.09 -25.72 27.57
CA VAL A 222 -12.95 -24.98 27.04
C VAL A 222 -13.39 -23.60 26.58
N LYS A 223 -14.53 -23.50 25.90
CA LYS A 223 -15.09 -22.21 25.45
C LYS A 223 -15.41 -21.29 26.62
N ALA A 224 -16.02 -21.80 27.69
CA ALA A 224 -16.32 -21.02 28.90
C ALA A 224 -15.04 -20.46 29.56
N ILE A 225 -13.95 -21.25 29.60
CA ILE A 225 -12.64 -20.80 30.12
C ILE A 225 -12.05 -19.71 29.22
N THR A 226 -12.12 -19.87 27.90
CA THR A 226 -11.65 -18.88 26.93
C THR A 226 -12.39 -17.53 27.09
N GLU A 227 -13.72 -17.56 27.21
CA GLU A 227 -14.53 -16.36 27.44
C GLU A 227 -14.18 -15.68 28.77
N SER A 228 -13.94 -16.44 29.84
CA SER A 228 -13.50 -15.89 31.12
C SER A 228 -12.14 -15.18 31.03
N ALA A 229 -11.19 -15.77 30.28
CA ALA A 229 -9.91 -15.13 30.01
C ALA A 229 -10.06 -13.83 29.17
N MET A 230 -10.92 -13.84 28.16
CA MET A 230 -11.19 -12.66 27.33
C MET A 230 -11.84 -11.52 28.14
N ARG A 231 -12.63 -11.83 29.16
CA ARG A 231 -13.16 -10.83 30.11
C ARG A 231 -12.14 -10.35 31.13
N GLY A 232 -10.93 -10.94 31.15
CA GLY A 232 -9.88 -10.58 32.10
C GLY A 232 -10.10 -11.13 33.52
N GLU A 233 -10.99 -12.13 33.69
CA GLU A 233 -11.27 -12.77 34.99
C GLU A 233 -10.16 -13.73 35.42
N ILE A 234 -9.46 -14.32 34.44
CA ILE A 234 -8.29 -15.18 34.65
C ILE A 234 -7.19 -14.79 33.68
N ASP A 235 -5.94 -15.02 34.06
CA ASP A 235 -4.79 -14.76 33.19
C ASP A 235 -4.57 -15.85 32.13
N PHE A 236 -3.65 -15.59 31.19
CA PHE A 236 -3.35 -16.51 30.10
C PHE A 236 -2.81 -17.85 30.62
N CYS A 237 -1.90 -17.85 31.61
CA CYS A 237 -1.28 -19.05 32.12
C CYS A 237 -2.30 -19.95 32.82
N GLU A 238 -3.18 -19.37 33.60
CA GLU A 238 -4.29 -20.08 34.26
C GLU A 238 -5.28 -20.63 33.24
N SER A 239 -5.69 -19.81 32.29
CA SER A 239 -6.58 -20.22 31.19
C SER A 239 -6.01 -21.38 30.39
N PHE A 240 -4.74 -21.26 29.96
CA PHE A 240 -4.07 -22.30 29.20
C PHE A 240 -3.96 -23.60 29.98
N THR A 241 -3.53 -23.55 31.25
CA THR A 241 -3.40 -24.71 32.12
C THR A 241 -4.73 -25.43 32.30
N ARG A 242 -5.81 -24.69 32.55
CA ARG A 242 -7.15 -25.25 32.71
C ARG A 242 -7.64 -25.93 31.44
N ARG A 243 -7.52 -25.29 30.29
CA ARG A 243 -7.94 -25.82 28.99
C ARG A 243 -7.19 -27.09 28.61
N VAL A 244 -5.85 -27.06 28.74
CA VAL A 244 -5.04 -28.27 28.44
C VAL A 244 -5.31 -29.43 29.39
N SER A 245 -5.57 -29.15 30.68
CA SER A 245 -5.86 -30.20 31.65
C SER A 245 -7.16 -30.98 31.31
N LEU A 246 -8.12 -30.35 30.66
CA LEU A 246 -9.37 -30.98 30.20
C LEU A 246 -9.13 -31.99 29.06
N LEU A 247 -8.03 -31.84 28.31
CA LEU A 247 -7.67 -32.75 27.20
C LEU A 247 -6.99 -34.03 27.70
N LYS A 248 -6.83 -34.22 29.01
CA LYS A 248 -6.18 -35.41 29.58
C LYS A 248 -6.89 -36.69 29.19
N GLY A 249 -6.15 -37.58 28.56
CA GLY A 249 -6.67 -38.88 28.11
C GLY A 249 -7.08 -38.91 26.65
N LEU A 250 -6.99 -37.80 25.93
CA LEU A 250 -7.17 -37.77 24.50
C LEU A 250 -6.02 -38.51 23.82
N ASP A 251 -6.34 -39.40 22.88
CA ASP A 251 -5.35 -40.17 22.13
C ASP A 251 -4.58 -39.28 21.16
N GLU A 252 -3.28 -39.48 21.03
CA GLU A 252 -2.44 -38.65 20.16
C GLU A 252 -2.76 -38.79 18.67
N SER A 253 -3.40 -39.90 18.26
CA SER A 253 -3.84 -40.11 16.88
C SER A 253 -4.81 -39.03 16.41
N VAL A 254 -5.58 -38.42 17.32
CA VAL A 254 -6.50 -37.33 17.06
C VAL A 254 -5.78 -36.09 16.49
N MET A 255 -4.54 -35.85 16.92
CA MET A 255 -3.73 -34.71 16.38
C MET A 255 -3.49 -34.87 14.87
N LYS A 256 -3.24 -36.11 14.41
CA LYS A 256 -3.03 -36.36 12.99
C LYS A 256 -4.33 -36.16 12.18
N GLU A 257 -5.45 -36.64 12.71
CA GLU A 257 -6.75 -36.43 12.08
C GLU A 257 -7.12 -34.97 11.97
N ILE A 258 -6.87 -34.18 13.02
CA ILE A 258 -7.08 -32.73 13.01
C ILE A 258 -6.16 -32.09 11.98
N ALA A 259 -4.86 -32.39 11.99
CA ALA A 259 -3.89 -31.80 11.05
C ALA A 259 -4.29 -32.04 9.57
N GLU A 260 -4.89 -33.22 9.25
CA GLU A 260 -5.35 -33.51 7.89
C GLU A 260 -6.66 -32.79 7.52
N SER A 261 -7.42 -32.31 8.51
CA SER A 261 -8.73 -31.67 8.32
C SER A 261 -8.77 -30.17 8.59
N LEU A 262 -7.67 -29.57 9.08
CA LEU A 262 -7.61 -28.14 9.38
C LEU A 262 -7.90 -27.28 8.15
N PRO A 263 -8.85 -26.34 8.23
CA PRO A 263 -9.10 -25.40 7.15
C PRO A 263 -7.97 -24.38 7.07
N VAL A 264 -7.19 -24.43 6.00
CA VAL A 264 -6.13 -23.46 5.73
C VAL A 264 -6.74 -22.16 5.22
N THR A 265 -6.29 -21.04 5.78
CA THR A 265 -6.77 -19.71 5.41
C THR A 265 -6.55 -19.43 3.93
N GLU A 266 -7.54 -18.83 3.27
CA GLU A 266 -7.50 -18.53 1.85
C GLU A 266 -6.26 -17.71 1.47
N GLY A 267 -5.43 -18.25 0.59
CA GLY A 267 -4.22 -17.60 0.04
C GLY A 267 -2.92 -18.02 0.70
N VAL A 268 -2.94 -18.82 1.77
CA VAL A 268 -1.72 -19.33 2.43
C VAL A 268 -0.88 -20.15 1.46
N ASP A 269 -1.48 -21.05 0.68
CA ASP A 269 -0.76 -21.86 -0.31
C ASP A 269 -0.01 -21.00 -1.33
N ARG A 270 -0.65 -19.95 -1.82
CA ARG A 270 -0.01 -18.99 -2.74
C ARG A 270 1.10 -18.21 -2.04
N LEU A 271 0.90 -17.81 -0.80
CA LEU A 271 1.90 -17.08 -0.02
C LEU A 271 3.16 -17.91 0.21
N MET A 272 3.00 -19.23 0.45
CA MET A 272 4.13 -20.14 0.65
C MET A 272 4.88 -20.48 -0.64
N GLN A 273 4.30 -20.21 -1.81
CA GLN A 273 4.95 -20.39 -3.11
C GLN A 273 5.79 -19.18 -3.55
N VAL A 274 5.62 -18.01 -2.95
CA VAL A 274 6.34 -16.75 -3.24
C VAL A 274 7.58 -16.62 -2.39
#